data_468868c663bdc56ad34a337a4495144c
#
_entry.id   468868c663bdc56ad34a337a4495144c
#
_cell.length_a   1.000
_cell.length_b   1.000
_cell.length_c   1.000
_cell.angle_alpha   90.00
_cell.angle_beta   90.00
_cell.angle_gamma   90.00
#
_symmetry.space_group_name_H-M   'P 1'
#
loop_
_entity.id
_entity.type
_entity.pdbx_description
1 polymer ?
#
loop_
_entity_poly.entity_id
_entity_poly.type
_entity_poly.pdbx_seq_one_letter_code
_entity_poly.pdbx_strand_id
1 'polypeptide(L)'
;STAGSVQMVREAKASGLPVTAEATTHHFTLTDSACSCYDPVFKVHPPLRTETDVAAIKKGLKDGTIDAIATDHAPHSQHSKEMPFDQAPPGMLGLETALSLSLEHSGLDVPEVLELLSWKPAQIAGVAHRHGMTIEKNNSANICVIDLDEKWTVSGKKMASRSSNTPYEGWNLRGRVRHTINEGNLVVFDGESVQ
;
A
#
# COMPACT_ATOMS: atom_id res chain seq x y z
N SER A 1 7.29 -10.48 4.71
CA SER A 1 6.27 -11.19 3.92
C SER A 1 5.86 -12.55 4.51
N THR A 2 6.55 -13.05 5.54
CA THR A 2 6.28 -14.36 6.14
C THR A 2 5.90 -14.27 7.62
N ALA A 3 5.16 -15.25 8.13
CA ALA A 3 4.85 -15.36 9.56
C ALA A 3 6.13 -15.41 10.42
N GLY A 4 7.16 -16.10 9.95
CA GLY A 4 8.47 -16.14 10.61
C GLY A 4 9.13 -14.77 10.72
N SER A 5 9.11 -13.96 9.65
CA SER A 5 9.65 -12.58 9.68
C SER A 5 8.88 -11.70 10.66
N VAL A 6 7.56 -11.79 10.67
CA VAL A 6 6.72 -11.03 11.62
C VAL A 6 7.06 -11.43 13.07
N GLN A 7 7.23 -12.73 13.33
CA GLN A 7 7.61 -13.20 14.66
C GLN A 7 8.99 -12.69 15.10
N MET A 8 9.99 -12.72 14.20
CA MET A 8 11.32 -12.16 14.49
C MET A 8 11.28 -10.67 14.84
N VAL A 9 10.50 -9.87 14.11
CA VAL A 9 10.31 -8.44 14.43
C VAL A 9 9.65 -8.25 15.80
N ARG A 10 8.63 -9.07 16.10
CA ARG A 10 7.96 -9.01 17.40
C ARG A 10 8.92 -9.31 18.57
N GLU A 11 9.75 -10.34 18.43
CA GLU A 11 10.77 -10.69 19.42
C GLU A 11 11.85 -9.62 19.57
N ALA A 12 12.29 -9.04 18.45
CA ALA A 12 13.25 -7.95 18.47
C ALA A 12 12.72 -6.71 19.22
N LYS A 13 11.47 -6.31 18.93
CA LYS A 13 10.80 -5.22 19.65
C LYS A 13 10.61 -5.53 21.14
N ALA A 14 10.18 -6.76 21.46
CA ALA A 14 10.01 -7.18 22.86
C ALA A 14 11.34 -7.17 23.64
N SER A 15 12.45 -7.36 22.94
CA SER A 15 13.82 -7.28 23.51
C SER A 15 14.35 -5.83 23.58
N GLY A 16 13.54 -4.84 23.23
CA GLY A 16 13.93 -3.41 23.28
C GLY A 16 14.81 -2.96 22.11
N LEU A 17 14.95 -3.73 21.03
CA LEU A 17 15.70 -3.32 19.86
C LEU A 17 14.95 -2.23 19.07
N PRO A 18 15.61 -1.15 18.63
CA PRO A 18 15.01 -0.06 17.87
C PRO A 18 14.81 -0.48 16.39
N VAL A 19 13.86 -1.36 16.15
CA VAL A 19 13.55 -1.86 14.80
C VAL A 19 12.16 -1.41 14.38
N THR A 20 11.98 -1.13 13.10
CA THR A 20 10.70 -0.90 12.45
C THR A 20 10.51 -1.91 11.32
N ALA A 21 9.26 -2.17 10.97
CA ALA A 21 8.90 -3.06 9.88
C ALA A 21 7.75 -2.50 9.08
N GLU A 22 7.72 -2.83 7.79
CA GLU A 22 6.62 -2.50 6.89
C GLU A 22 6.08 -3.74 6.19
N ALA A 23 4.83 -3.67 5.75
CA ALA A 23 4.21 -4.67 4.88
C ALA A 23 3.55 -3.98 3.70
N THR A 24 3.62 -4.61 2.53
CA THR A 24 2.97 -4.10 1.33
C THR A 24 1.53 -4.58 1.23
N THR A 25 0.69 -3.81 0.54
CA THR A 25 -0.73 -4.14 0.36
C THR A 25 -0.93 -5.52 -0.27
N HIS A 26 -0.12 -5.90 -1.25
CA HIS A 26 -0.24 -7.19 -1.92
C HIS A 26 0.10 -8.37 -1.00
N HIS A 27 0.94 -8.21 0.01
CA HIS A 27 1.29 -9.29 0.95
C HIS A 27 0.22 -9.55 2.03
N PHE A 28 -0.77 -8.68 2.18
CA PHE A 28 -1.93 -8.97 3.03
C PHE A 28 -3.26 -9.07 2.26
N THR A 29 -3.22 -8.95 0.93
CA THR A 29 -4.40 -9.05 0.06
C THR A 29 -4.40 -10.29 -0.81
N LEU A 30 -3.23 -10.69 -1.32
CA LEU A 30 -3.03 -11.80 -2.24
C LEU A 30 -2.27 -12.94 -1.59
N THR A 31 -2.50 -14.16 -2.09
CA THR A 31 -1.75 -15.34 -1.70
C THR A 31 -0.98 -15.93 -2.89
N ASP A 32 -0.10 -16.87 -2.63
CA ASP A 32 0.65 -17.63 -3.64
C ASP A 32 -0.23 -18.36 -4.65
N SER A 33 -1.49 -18.64 -4.28
CA SER A 33 -2.48 -19.22 -5.21
C SER A 33 -2.74 -18.34 -6.44
N ALA A 34 -2.55 -17.01 -6.33
CA ALA A 34 -2.66 -16.10 -7.46
C ALA A 34 -1.59 -16.36 -8.54
N CYS A 35 -0.46 -16.97 -8.17
CA CYS A 35 0.60 -17.34 -9.11
C CYS A 35 0.37 -18.67 -9.83
N SER A 36 -0.73 -19.38 -9.56
CA SER A 36 -0.99 -20.74 -10.08
C SER A 36 -1.05 -20.82 -11.61
N CYS A 37 -1.46 -19.73 -12.27
CA CYS A 37 -1.48 -19.62 -13.74
C CYS A 37 -0.18 -19.07 -14.34
N TYR A 38 0.83 -18.80 -13.52
CA TYR A 38 2.10 -18.18 -13.95
C TYR A 38 1.94 -16.85 -14.69
N ASP A 39 0.89 -16.08 -14.36
CA ASP A 39 0.76 -14.73 -14.90
C ASP A 39 1.80 -13.80 -14.24
N PRO A 40 2.68 -13.17 -15.04
CA PRO A 40 3.74 -12.29 -14.52
C PRO A 40 3.22 -11.08 -13.73
N VAL A 41 1.96 -10.70 -13.88
CA VAL A 41 1.36 -9.60 -13.12
C VAL A 41 1.43 -9.85 -11.61
N PHE A 42 1.40 -11.14 -11.19
CA PHE A 42 1.50 -11.54 -9.78
C PHE A 42 2.94 -11.79 -9.30
N LYS A 43 3.94 -11.68 -10.20
CA LYS A 43 5.34 -11.86 -9.81
C LYS A 43 5.84 -10.64 -9.06
N VAL A 44 6.27 -10.83 -7.81
CA VAL A 44 6.78 -9.79 -6.91
C VAL A 44 7.91 -10.32 -6.03
N HIS A 45 8.78 -9.47 -5.52
CA HIS A 45 9.81 -9.80 -4.54
C HIS A 45 9.64 -8.94 -3.27
N PRO A 46 9.54 -9.59 -2.09
CA PRO A 46 9.42 -11.04 -1.85
C PRO A 46 8.18 -11.62 -2.54
N PRO A 47 8.16 -12.94 -2.89
CA PRO A 47 7.00 -13.52 -3.56
C PRO A 47 5.76 -13.53 -2.64
N LEU A 48 4.59 -13.60 -3.26
CA LEU A 48 3.33 -13.82 -2.55
C LEU A 48 3.44 -15.11 -1.71
N ARG A 49 2.77 -15.13 -0.57
CA ARG A 49 2.90 -16.17 0.44
C ARG A 49 1.58 -16.88 0.70
N THR A 50 1.64 -17.86 1.59
CA THR A 50 0.48 -18.66 1.99
C THR A 50 -0.54 -17.82 2.79
N GLU A 51 -1.76 -18.33 2.89
CA GLU A 51 -2.81 -17.73 3.73
C GLU A 51 -2.37 -17.55 5.19
N THR A 52 -1.57 -18.49 5.72
CA THR A 52 -1.01 -18.39 7.08
C THR A 52 -0.09 -17.17 7.23
N ASP A 53 0.72 -16.88 6.21
CA ASP A 53 1.58 -15.70 6.19
C ASP A 53 0.77 -14.41 6.10
N VAL A 54 -0.24 -14.38 5.22
CA VAL A 54 -1.19 -13.25 5.10
C VAL A 54 -1.86 -12.95 6.44
N ALA A 55 -2.36 -13.98 7.13
CA ALA A 55 -2.98 -13.83 8.45
C ALA A 55 -2.00 -13.29 9.50
N ALA A 56 -0.74 -13.74 9.46
CA ALA A 56 0.31 -13.25 10.37
C ALA A 56 0.65 -11.78 10.12
N ILE A 57 0.68 -11.35 8.86
CA ILE A 57 0.90 -9.94 8.50
C ILE A 57 -0.27 -9.07 9.01
N LYS A 58 -1.52 -9.46 8.75
CA LYS A 58 -2.70 -8.74 9.27
C LYS A 58 -2.68 -8.63 10.80
N LYS A 59 -2.34 -9.71 11.49
CA LYS A 59 -2.14 -9.68 12.94
C LYS A 59 -1.02 -8.72 13.34
N GLY A 60 0.10 -8.73 12.62
CA GLY A 60 1.24 -7.84 12.88
C GLY A 60 0.94 -6.36 12.66
N LEU A 61 0.09 -6.02 11.69
CA LEU A 61 -0.44 -4.67 11.50
C LEU A 61 -1.30 -4.25 12.71
N LYS A 62 -2.19 -5.14 13.14
CA LYS A 62 -3.13 -4.84 14.25
C LYS A 62 -2.46 -4.75 15.61
N ASP A 63 -1.47 -5.56 15.91
CA ASP A 63 -0.79 -5.59 17.20
C ASP A 63 0.43 -4.64 17.29
N GLY A 64 0.70 -3.84 16.23
CA GLY A 64 1.79 -2.88 16.20
C GLY A 64 3.18 -3.50 16.00
N THR A 65 3.26 -4.78 15.64
CA THR A 65 4.52 -5.41 15.24
C THR A 65 5.03 -4.81 13.91
N ILE A 66 4.11 -4.52 12.98
CA ILE A 66 4.38 -3.85 11.71
C ILE A 66 3.98 -2.38 11.86
N ASP A 67 4.86 -1.46 11.51
CA ASP A 67 4.75 -0.03 11.79
C ASP A 67 4.21 0.79 10.63
N ALA A 68 4.26 0.26 9.41
CA ALA A 68 3.86 0.98 8.21
C ALA A 68 3.28 0.05 7.15
N ILE A 69 2.39 0.60 6.32
CA ILE A 69 1.95 -0.01 5.07
C ILE A 69 2.70 0.67 3.94
N ALA A 70 3.44 -0.12 3.18
CA ALA A 70 4.16 0.32 2.00
C ALA A 70 3.42 -0.08 0.72
N THR A 71 3.78 0.50 -0.40
CA THR A 71 3.16 0.19 -1.69
C THR A 71 3.99 -0.73 -2.55
N ASP A 72 5.31 -0.66 -2.43
CA ASP A 72 6.25 -1.29 -3.37
C ASP A 72 5.83 -1.06 -4.84
N HIS A 73 5.43 0.19 -5.13
CA HIS A 73 4.93 0.58 -6.44
C HIS A 73 6.02 0.44 -7.50
N ALA A 74 5.89 -0.59 -8.33
CA ALA A 74 6.88 -0.96 -9.36
C ALA A 74 6.24 -1.02 -10.75
N PRO A 75 6.15 0.12 -11.45
CA PRO A 75 5.63 0.17 -12.81
C PRO A 75 6.61 -0.50 -13.79
N HIS A 76 6.08 -1.40 -14.62
CA HIS A 76 6.80 -2.08 -15.69
C HIS A 76 6.06 -1.92 -17.01
N SER A 77 6.80 -1.87 -18.11
CA SER A 77 6.20 -1.83 -19.45
C SER A 77 5.36 -3.08 -19.71
N GLN A 78 4.31 -2.94 -20.52
CA GLN A 78 3.46 -4.06 -20.89
C GLN A 78 4.32 -5.19 -21.51
N HIS A 79 5.22 -4.86 -22.42
CA HIS A 79 6.11 -5.85 -23.06
C HIS A 79 6.92 -6.66 -22.04
N SER A 80 7.44 -6.04 -20.97
CA SER A 80 8.23 -6.76 -19.97
C SER A 80 7.35 -7.68 -19.09
N LYS A 81 6.08 -7.36 -18.92
CA LYS A 81 5.11 -8.19 -18.18
C LYS A 81 4.43 -9.26 -19.05
N GLU A 82 4.63 -9.23 -20.38
CA GLU A 82 4.21 -10.28 -21.31
C GLU A 82 5.27 -11.38 -21.51
N MET A 83 6.46 -11.20 -20.95
CA MET A 83 7.52 -12.23 -20.95
C MET A 83 7.08 -13.45 -20.12
N PRO A 84 7.64 -14.66 -20.38
CA PRO A 84 7.42 -15.81 -19.52
C PRO A 84 7.69 -15.49 -18.05
N PHE A 85 6.96 -16.15 -17.12
CA PHE A 85 6.99 -15.85 -15.69
C PHE A 85 8.41 -15.83 -15.10
N ASP A 86 9.29 -16.75 -15.52
CA ASP A 86 10.70 -16.81 -15.07
C ASP A 86 11.54 -15.63 -15.56
N GLN A 87 11.22 -15.06 -16.72
CA GLN A 87 11.96 -13.96 -17.37
C GLN A 87 11.38 -12.58 -17.05
N ALA A 88 10.08 -12.49 -16.78
CA ALA A 88 9.41 -11.23 -16.45
C ALA A 88 9.99 -10.60 -15.17
N PRO A 89 10.18 -9.27 -15.12
CA PRO A 89 10.62 -8.58 -13.91
C PRO A 89 9.55 -8.68 -12.81
N PRO A 90 9.95 -8.85 -11.54
CA PRO A 90 9.03 -8.76 -10.41
C PRO A 90 8.58 -7.32 -10.21
N GLY A 91 7.33 -7.12 -9.77
CA GLY A 91 6.78 -5.82 -9.44
C GLY A 91 5.37 -5.62 -9.99
N MET A 92 4.61 -4.79 -9.29
CA MET A 92 3.22 -4.44 -9.59
C MET A 92 2.90 -3.01 -9.17
N LEU A 93 1.82 -2.45 -9.70
CA LEU A 93 1.32 -1.13 -9.26
C LEU A 93 0.71 -1.25 -7.87
N GLY A 94 0.96 -0.25 -7.01
CA GLY A 94 0.47 -0.24 -5.63
C GLY A 94 -0.03 1.11 -5.12
N LEU A 95 0.41 2.26 -5.69
CA LEU A 95 0.11 3.57 -5.12
C LEU A 95 -1.39 3.90 -5.07
N GLU A 96 -2.07 3.78 -6.20
CA GLU A 96 -3.47 4.24 -6.32
C GLU A 96 -4.49 3.28 -5.69
N THR A 97 -4.08 2.04 -5.41
CA THR A 97 -4.93 1.04 -4.74
C THR A 97 -4.65 0.91 -3.25
N ALA A 98 -3.56 1.50 -2.75
CA ALA A 98 -3.08 1.29 -1.38
C ALA A 98 -4.13 1.61 -0.32
N LEU A 99 -4.80 2.76 -0.43
CA LEU A 99 -5.84 3.17 0.52
C LEU A 99 -7.00 2.17 0.55
N SER A 100 -7.62 1.94 -0.61
CA SER A 100 -8.81 1.08 -0.71
C SER A 100 -8.53 -0.36 -0.27
N LEU A 101 -7.40 -0.94 -0.70
CA LEU A 101 -6.98 -2.28 -0.29
C LEU A 101 -6.73 -2.35 1.22
N SER A 102 -6.13 -1.31 1.80
CA SER A 102 -5.89 -1.27 3.25
C SER A 102 -7.20 -1.17 4.03
N LEU A 103 -8.15 -0.34 3.59
CA LEU A 103 -9.45 -0.21 4.22
C LEU A 103 -10.26 -1.51 4.19
N GLU A 104 -10.20 -2.28 3.09
CA GLU A 104 -11.02 -3.47 2.91
C GLU A 104 -10.35 -4.76 3.41
N HIS A 105 -9.02 -4.86 3.36
CA HIS A 105 -8.33 -6.13 3.54
C HIS A 105 -7.37 -6.20 4.74
N SER A 106 -6.98 -5.08 5.36
CA SER A 106 -6.07 -5.11 6.51
C SER A 106 -6.70 -5.65 7.79
N GLY A 107 -8.02 -5.47 7.96
CA GLY A 107 -8.74 -5.75 9.20
C GLY A 107 -8.59 -4.66 10.27
N LEU A 108 -8.10 -3.48 9.86
CA LEU A 108 -7.93 -2.29 10.70
C LEU A 108 -9.12 -1.34 10.53
N ASP A 109 -9.32 -0.45 11.49
CA ASP A 109 -10.24 0.67 11.34
C ASP A 109 -9.62 1.82 10.51
N VAL A 110 -10.44 2.81 10.13
CA VAL A 110 -9.98 3.92 9.28
C VAL A 110 -8.83 4.71 9.91
N PRO A 111 -8.88 5.13 11.18
CA PRO A 111 -7.76 5.82 11.82
C PRO A 111 -6.47 5.00 11.82
N GLU A 112 -6.53 3.70 12.10
CA GLU A 112 -5.38 2.79 12.10
C GLU A 112 -4.77 2.68 10.70
N VAL A 113 -5.59 2.57 9.65
CA VAL A 113 -5.13 2.55 8.25
C VAL A 113 -4.40 3.84 7.89
N LEU A 114 -4.99 5.01 8.23
CA LEU A 114 -4.37 6.30 7.95
C LEU A 114 -3.08 6.51 8.72
N GLU A 115 -3.02 6.04 9.96
CA GLU A 115 -1.79 6.08 10.77
C GLU A 115 -0.67 5.30 10.09
N LEU A 116 -0.94 4.07 9.62
CA LEU A 116 0.07 3.21 9.01
C LEU A 116 0.44 3.60 7.58
N LEU A 117 -0.42 4.33 6.86
CA LEU A 117 -0.14 4.84 5.52
C LEU A 117 0.53 6.22 5.51
N SER A 118 0.40 7.01 6.58
CA SER A 118 0.82 8.41 6.59
C SER A 118 1.68 8.78 7.80
N TRP A 119 1.09 8.81 8.98
CA TRP A 119 1.75 9.43 10.15
C TRP A 119 2.97 8.64 10.63
N LYS A 120 2.85 7.35 10.78
CA LYS A 120 3.98 6.49 11.17
C LYS A 120 5.11 6.47 10.14
N PRO A 121 4.84 6.27 8.84
CA PRO A 121 5.87 6.43 7.82
C PRO A 121 6.58 7.77 7.87
N ALA A 122 5.86 8.88 8.09
CA ALA A 122 6.46 10.21 8.21
C ALA A 122 7.38 10.33 9.44
N GLN A 123 7.01 9.71 10.57
CA GLN A 123 7.85 9.65 11.77
C GLN A 123 9.11 8.80 11.52
N ILE A 124 8.98 7.63 10.93
CA ILE A 124 10.09 6.73 10.61
C ILE A 124 11.09 7.42 9.66
N ALA A 125 10.57 8.11 8.65
CA ALA A 125 11.39 8.86 7.68
C ALA A 125 11.96 10.17 8.24
N GLY A 126 11.61 10.59 9.46
CA GLY A 126 12.07 11.85 10.05
C GLY A 126 11.47 13.11 9.43
N VAL A 127 10.37 12.98 8.68
CA VAL A 127 9.69 14.10 7.97
C VAL A 127 8.37 14.51 8.60
N ALA A 128 8.06 14.03 9.81
CA ALA A 128 6.80 14.32 10.50
C ALA A 128 6.55 15.81 10.75
N HIS A 129 7.63 16.62 10.80
CA HIS A 129 7.52 18.09 10.90
C HIS A 129 6.95 18.76 9.63
N ARG A 130 6.90 18.05 8.52
CA ARG A 130 6.33 18.54 7.23
C ARG A 130 5.07 17.77 6.83
N HIS A 131 5.02 16.48 7.14
CA HIS A 131 3.96 15.56 6.72
C HIS A 131 3.47 14.75 7.92
N GLY A 132 2.20 14.34 7.92
CA GLY A 132 1.61 13.59 9.03
C GLY A 132 1.38 14.42 10.30
N MET A 133 1.26 15.74 10.17
CA MET A 133 0.96 16.65 11.27
C MET A 133 -0.54 16.80 11.49
N THR A 134 -0.90 17.35 12.65
CA THR A 134 -2.27 17.78 12.93
C THR A 134 -2.69 18.93 12.01
N ILE A 135 -3.97 18.98 11.66
CA ILE A 135 -4.56 20.09 10.90
C ILE A 135 -4.78 21.26 11.86
N GLU A 136 -3.83 22.19 11.87
CA GLU A 136 -3.85 23.36 12.74
C GLU A 136 -3.54 24.65 11.97
N LYS A 137 -4.02 25.76 12.51
CA LYS A 137 -3.72 27.09 11.95
C LYS A 137 -2.21 27.33 11.92
N ASN A 138 -1.71 27.83 10.80
CA ASN A 138 -0.30 28.13 10.49
C ASN A 138 0.58 26.91 10.19
N ASN A 139 0.04 25.69 10.18
CA ASN A 139 0.75 24.56 9.63
C ASN A 139 0.71 24.58 8.10
N SER A 140 1.72 23.96 7.47
CA SER A 140 1.70 23.73 6.02
C SER A 140 0.50 22.88 5.63
N ALA A 141 -0.22 23.30 4.59
CA ALA A 141 -1.38 22.56 4.12
C ALA A 141 -0.94 21.37 3.27
N ASN A 142 -0.65 20.25 3.94
CA ASN A 142 -0.45 18.92 3.36
C ASN A 142 -1.66 18.06 3.76
N ILE A 143 -2.70 18.08 2.94
CA ILE A 143 -4.02 17.55 3.29
C ILE A 143 -4.51 16.60 2.20
N CYS A 144 -5.06 15.47 2.62
CA CYS A 144 -5.75 14.52 1.76
C CYS A 144 -7.22 14.43 2.19
N VAL A 145 -8.13 14.61 1.23
CA VAL A 145 -9.58 14.44 1.43
C VAL A 145 -9.99 13.11 0.82
N ILE A 146 -10.62 12.27 1.63
CA ILE A 146 -10.96 10.88 1.29
C ILE A 146 -12.49 10.74 1.35
N ASP A 147 -13.07 10.12 0.33
CA ASP A 147 -14.42 9.58 0.36
C ASP A 147 -14.35 8.09 0.69
N LEU A 148 -14.83 7.71 1.87
CA LEU A 148 -14.78 6.33 2.34
C LEU A 148 -15.84 5.42 1.71
N ASP A 149 -16.87 6.00 1.10
CA ASP A 149 -18.01 5.27 0.54
C ASP A 149 -17.96 5.18 -0.99
N GLU A 150 -17.11 5.95 -1.65
CA GLU A 150 -16.94 5.90 -3.10
C GLU A 150 -16.53 4.50 -3.54
N LYS A 151 -17.34 3.92 -4.43
CA LYS A 151 -17.06 2.63 -5.08
C LYS A 151 -16.46 2.87 -6.45
N TRP A 152 -15.39 2.17 -6.74
CA TRP A 152 -14.71 2.29 -8.03
C TRP A 152 -14.17 0.95 -8.49
N THR A 153 -14.01 0.80 -9.80
CA THR A 153 -13.43 -0.42 -10.39
C THR A 153 -12.00 -0.13 -10.80
N VAL A 154 -11.08 -0.96 -10.34
CA VAL A 154 -9.66 -0.85 -10.69
C VAL A 154 -9.48 -1.09 -12.19
N SER A 155 -8.82 -0.16 -12.86
CA SER A 155 -8.40 -0.31 -14.24
C SER A 155 -7.02 0.31 -14.43
N GLY A 156 -6.03 -0.54 -14.70
CA GLY A 156 -4.64 -0.10 -14.90
C GLY A 156 -4.49 0.94 -16.02
N LYS A 157 -5.35 0.90 -17.03
CA LYS A 157 -5.36 1.87 -18.13
C LYS A 157 -5.87 3.27 -17.73
N LYS A 158 -6.60 3.36 -16.61
CA LYS A 158 -7.16 4.63 -16.09
C LYS A 158 -6.33 5.19 -14.94
N MET A 159 -5.26 4.51 -14.53
CA MET A 159 -4.37 5.00 -13.48
C MET A 159 -3.47 6.12 -14.00
N ALA A 160 -3.01 6.98 -13.11
CA ALA A 160 -2.04 8.03 -13.40
C ALA A 160 -0.66 7.46 -13.76
N SER A 161 -0.36 6.24 -13.34
CA SER A 161 0.85 5.51 -13.73
C SER A 161 0.92 5.34 -15.25
N ARG A 162 2.13 5.49 -15.82
CA ARG A 162 2.39 5.19 -17.24
C ARG A 162 2.31 3.70 -17.57
N SER A 163 2.25 2.85 -16.58
CA SER A 163 2.12 1.41 -16.69
C SER A 163 0.77 0.94 -16.21
N SER A 164 0.36 -0.25 -16.62
CA SER A 164 -0.93 -0.84 -16.28
C SER A 164 -0.82 -2.19 -15.57
N ASN A 165 0.38 -2.56 -15.08
CA ASN A 165 0.65 -3.86 -14.45
C ASN A 165 0.07 -3.99 -13.03
N THR A 166 -1.24 -3.86 -12.91
CA THR A 166 -1.96 -4.07 -11.65
C THR A 166 -2.52 -5.49 -11.55
N PRO A 167 -2.31 -6.21 -10.43
CA PRO A 167 -2.90 -7.52 -10.21
C PRO A 167 -4.38 -7.44 -9.82
N TYR A 168 -4.92 -6.24 -9.67
CA TYR A 168 -6.29 -5.97 -9.20
C TYR A 168 -7.24 -5.53 -10.32
N GLU A 169 -6.86 -5.68 -11.60
CA GLU A 169 -7.70 -5.30 -12.73
C GLU A 169 -9.12 -5.85 -12.58
N GLY A 170 -10.12 -4.99 -12.70
CA GLY A 170 -11.54 -5.34 -12.55
C GLY A 170 -12.04 -5.49 -11.11
N TRP A 171 -11.20 -5.37 -10.09
CA TRP A 171 -11.67 -5.39 -8.71
C TRP A 171 -12.52 -4.17 -8.40
N ASN A 172 -13.62 -4.40 -7.67
CA ASN A 172 -14.44 -3.32 -7.15
C ASN A 172 -13.97 -3.02 -5.73
N LEU A 173 -13.45 -1.83 -5.53
CA LEU A 173 -12.92 -1.35 -4.25
C LEU A 173 -13.76 -0.17 -3.75
N ARG A 174 -13.65 0.09 -2.44
CA ARG A 174 -14.28 1.21 -1.74
C ARG A 174 -13.24 2.09 -1.08
N GLY A 175 -13.54 3.39 -1.01
CA GLY A 175 -12.64 4.40 -0.47
C GLY A 175 -11.70 4.96 -1.53
N ARG A 176 -11.75 6.29 -1.73
CA ARG A 176 -10.92 6.95 -2.72
C ARG A 176 -10.44 8.32 -2.24
N VAL A 177 -9.23 8.69 -2.62
CA VAL A 177 -8.74 10.06 -2.46
C VAL A 177 -9.44 10.96 -3.47
N ARG A 178 -10.13 11.99 -2.96
CA ARG A 178 -10.83 12.98 -3.80
C ARG A 178 -9.97 14.19 -4.09
N HIS A 179 -9.31 14.71 -3.05
CA HIS A 179 -8.46 15.88 -3.22
C HIS A 179 -7.16 15.70 -2.47
N THR A 180 -6.08 16.22 -3.02
CA THR A 180 -4.78 16.31 -2.36
C THR A 180 -4.24 17.72 -2.48
N ILE A 181 -3.88 18.29 -1.35
CA ILE A 181 -3.22 19.59 -1.24
C ILE A 181 -1.80 19.31 -0.74
N ASN A 182 -0.81 19.81 -1.46
CA ASN A 182 0.59 19.70 -1.12
C ASN A 182 1.21 21.11 -1.01
N GLU A 183 1.69 21.43 0.20
CA GLU A 183 2.25 22.76 0.52
C GLU A 183 1.31 23.93 0.08
N GLY A 184 0.00 23.74 0.28
CA GLY A 184 -1.03 24.72 -0.09
C GLY A 184 -1.48 24.66 -1.55
N ASN A 185 -0.85 23.87 -2.40
CA ASN A 185 -1.23 23.72 -3.81
C ASN A 185 -2.14 22.51 -3.99
N LEU A 186 -3.26 22.70 -4.68
CA LEU A 186 -4.15 21.61 -5.06
C LEU A 186 -3.50 20.80 -6.19
N VAL A 187 -3.13 19.56 -5.91
CA VAL A 187 -2.43 18.66 -6.86
C VAL A 187 -3.31 17.51 -7.35
N VAL A 188 -4.38 17.18 -6.60
CA VAL A 188 -5.45 16.28 -7.03
C VAL A 188 -6.79 16.95 -6.75
N PHE A 189 -7.65 17.00 -7.75
CA PHE A 189 -9.01 17.49 -7.64
C PHE A 189 -9.99 16.46 -8.21
N ASP A 190 -10.98 16.10 -7.42
CA ASP A 190 -12.01 15.13 -7.78
C ASP A 190 -11.46 13.77 -8.29
N GLY A 191 -10.36 13.33 -7.70
CA GLY A 191 -9.68 12.08 -8.05
C GLY A 191 -8.74 12.14 -9.25
N GLU A 192 -8.62 13.32 -9.90
CA GLU A 192 -7.77 13.55 -11.06
C GLU A 192 -6.60 14.47 -10.72
N SER A 193 -5.41 14.21 -11.30
CA SER A 193 -4.26 15.10 -11.11
C SER A 193 -4.49 16.46 -11.79
N VAL A 194 -4.24 17.53 -11.05
CA VAL A 194 -4.26 18.90 -11.58
C VAL A 194 -2.89 19.19 -12.18
N GLN A 195 -2.86 19.56 -13.47
CA GLN A 195 -1.64 19.97 -14.19
C GLN A 195 -1.33 21.46 -13.91
#